data_ecb2ba33ee4c80f1a2624dcf543a4bdf
#
_entry.id   ecb2ba33ee4c80f1a2624dcf543a4bdf
#
_cell.length_a   1.000
_cell.length_b   1.000
_cell.length_c   1.000
_cell.angle_alpha   90.00
_cell.angle_beta   90.00
_cell.angle_gamma   90.00
#
_symmetry.space_group_name_H-M   'P 1'
#
loop_
_entity.id
_entity.type
_entity.pdbx_description
1 polymer ?
#
loop_
_entity_poly.entity_id
_entity_poly.type
_entity_poly.pdbx_seq_one_letter_code
_entity_poly.pdbx_strand_id
1 'polypeptide(L)'
;NLVPLARLAMNRYDKDPCSCFKLDYREEEYDVRDAMLDEKMHKAIAIMQFKLEGQMIVGHPEFGMENRLLLDKIDLAAGTVLIEGKKYPLRDLNFPTIDWEHPYELSADEADVMERLTAAFLNCEKLQRQVRFLFTKGSLYHVYNGNLLYHGCVPLNEDGSFTKVNIYGTEYAGKALYDVLESYARKGYYAIDPEEKKKGSDILWFIWENKNSPVFGKDKMTTFERYFVAEKATHVEPKNPYYRLLEKEEVVNAILAEFGLSGQEAHIVNGHIPIEAKKGESPV
;
A
#
# COMPACT_ATOMS: atom_id res chain seq x y z
N ASN A 1 12.11 0.18 18.68
CA ASN A 1 13.26 -0.70 19.00
C ASN A 1 13.45 -1.72 17.88
N LEU A 2 14.52 -1.59 17.06
CA LEU A 2 14.82 -2.45 15.90
C LEU A 2 15.70 -3.67 16.26
N VAL A 3 16.07 -3.86 17.53
CA VAL A 3 16.94 -4.97 17.96
C VAL A 3 16.41 -6.36 17.55
N PRO A 4 15.11 -6.68 17.65
CA PRO A 4 14.59 -7.98 17.19
C PRO A 4 14.82 -8.20 15.69
N LEU A 5 14.56 -7.17 14.87
CA LEU A 5 14.78 -7.22 13.42
C LEU A 5 16.27 -7.38 13.09
N ALA A 6 17.16 -6.65 13.78
CA ALA A 6 18.60 -6.77 13.59
C ALA A 6 19.10 -8.20 13.92
N ARG A 7 18.55 -8.83 14.98
CA ARG A 7 18.87 -10.23 15.32
C ARG A 7 18.41 -11.21 14.24
N LEU A 8 17.18 -11.06 13.75
CA LEU A 8 16.67 -11.85 12.63
C LEU A 8 17.57 -11.72 11.41
N ALA A 9 17.92 -10.48 11.05
CA ALA A 9 18.80 -10.17 9.93
C ALA A 9 20.17 -10.83 10.06
N MET A 10 20.83 -10.72 11.22
CA MET A 10 22.11 -11.35 11.48
C MET A 10 22.03 -12.88 11.46
N ASN A 11 20.97 -13.48 11.95
CA ASN A 11 20.86 -14.94 12.06
C ASN A 11 20.46 -15.61 10.74
N ARG A 12 19.49 -15.03 10.02
CA ARG A 12 18.89 -15.65 8.82
C ARG A 12 19.50 -15.17 7.52
N TYR A 13 19.97 -13.90 7.48
CA TYR A 13 20.54 -13.29 6.29
C TYR A 13 22.06 -13.10 6.37
N ASP A 14 22.73 -13.83 7.27
CA ASP A 14 24.18 -13.68 7.49
C ASP A 14 25.00 -13.87 6.20
N LYS A 15 24.67 -14.91 5.44
CA LYS A 15 25.35 -15.25 4.18
C LYS A 15 24.71 -14.63 2.92
N ASP A 16 23.63 -13.88 3.10
CA ASP A 16 22.91 -13.24 2.00
C ASP A 16 23.64 -11.93 1.61
N PRO A 17 24.05 -11.77 0.35
CA PRO A 17 24.71 -10.55 -0.10
C PRO A 17 23.75 -9.35 -0.17
N CYS A 18 22.44 -9.58 -0.08
CA CYS A 18 21.38 -8.56 -0.17
C CYS A 18 21.55 -7.62 -1.38
N SER A 19 21.96 -8.15 -2.53
CA SER A 19 22.39 -7.36 -3.70
C SER A 19 21.32 -6.42 -4.25
N CYS A 20 20.04 -6.75 -4.03
CA CYS A 20 18.89 -5.93 -4.45
C CYS A 20 18.52 -4.82 -3.45
N PHE A 21 19.16 -4.80 -2.28
CA PHE A 21 18.86 -3.89 -1.17
C PHE A 21 20.05 -2.98 -0.82
N LYS A 22 20.97 -2.80 -1.76
CA LYS A 22 22.11 -1.91 -1.56
C LYS A 22 21.67 -0.48 -1.28
N LEU A 23 22.22 0.11 -0.22
CA LEU A 23 21.96 1.48 0.15
C LEU A 23 22.86 2.42 -0.67
N ASP A 24 22.28 3.53 -1.14
CA ASP A 24 23.03 4.65 -1.71
C ASP A 24 23.40 5.59 -0.56
N TYR A 25 24.55 5.33 0.06
CA TYR A 25 25.08 6.13 1.17
C TYR A 25 26.47 6.67 0.81
N ARG A 26 26.83 7.79 1.43
CA ARG A 26 28.19 8.33 1.32
C ARG A 26 29.09 7.61 2.34
N GLU A 27 30.22 7.07 1.87
CA GLU A 27 31.17 6.34 2.71
C GLU A 27 31.65 7.14 3.94
N GLU A 28 31.58 8.47 3.89
CA GLU A 28 31.93 9.37 4.98
C GLU A 28 30.90 9.42 6.12
N GLU A 29 29.68 8.92 5.89
CA GLU A 29 28.55 9.05 6.82
C GLU A 29 28.18 7.73 7.52
N TYR A 30 28.64 6.58 7.01
CA TYR A 30 28.22 5.24 7.47
C TYR A 30 29.39 4.28 7.64
N ASP A 31 29.42 3.53 8.78
CA ASP A 31 30.27 2.34 8.89
C ASP A 31 29.74 1.25 7.93
N VAL A 32 30.65 0.62 7.19
CA VAL A 32 30.30 -0.44 6.22
C VAL A 32 29.56 -1.61 6.89
N ARG A 33 29.85 -1.92 8.16
CA ARG A 33 29.17 -2.98 8.90
C ARG A 33 27.73 -2.61 9.23
N ASP A 34 27.47 -1.37 9.57
CA ASP A 34 26.12 -0.86 9.83
C ASP A 34 25.30 -0.84 8.54
N ALA A 35 25.89 -0.39 7.42
CA ALA A 35 25.26 -0.43 6.13
C ALA A 35 24.86 -1.87 5.70
N MET A 36 25.75 -2.84 5.89
CA MET A 36 25.44 -4.25 5.58
C MET A 36 24.33 -4.81 6.47
N LEU A 37 24.26 -4.40 7.73
CA LEU A 37 23.17 -4.79 8.63
C LEU A 37 21.85 -4.16 8.19
N ASP A 38 21.85 -2.88 7.84
CA ASP A 38 20.67 -2.17 7.37
C ASP A 38 20.11 -2.76 6.07
N GLU A 39 20.96 -3.16 5.11
CA GLU A 39 20.58 -3.87 3.90
C GLU A 39 19.88 -5.20 4.21
N LYS A 40 20.42 -5.98 5.16
CA LYS A 40 19.81 -7.25 5.60
C LYS A 40 18.49 -7.02 6.33
N MET A 41 18.43 -6.01 7.19
CA MET A 41 17.18 -5.63 7.89
C MET A 41 16.12 -5.16 6.89
N HIS A 42 16.50 -4.40 5.88
CA HIS A 42 15.61 -3.93 4.83
C HIS A 42 15.03 -5.10 4.03
N LYS A 43 15.88 -6.06 3.62
CA LYS A 43 15.41 -7.26 2.93
C LYS A 43 14.48 -8.09 3.82
N ALA A 44 14.85 -8.32 5.08
CA ALA A 44 14.06 -9.08 6.02
C ALA A 44 12.66 -8.47 6.22
N ILE A 45 12.55 -7.15 6.44
CA ILE A 45 11.26 -6.50 6.63
C ILE A 45 10.43 -6.50 5.34
N ALA A 46 11.05 -6.35 4.16
CA ALA A 46 10.36 -6.42 2.87
C ALA A 46 9.76 -7.82 2.63
N ILE A 47 10.49 -8.90 2.95
CA ILE A 47 9.96 -10.26 2.84
C ILE A 47 8.78 -10.47 3.80
N MET A 48 8.89 -10.01 5.06
CA MET A 48 7.77 -10.08 6.02
C MET A 48 6.56 -9.27 5.51
N GLN A 49 6.78 -8.10 4.90
CA GLN A 49 5.71 -7.31 4.29
C GLN A 49 4.99 -8.10 3.20
N PHE A 50 5.71 -8.70 2.24
CA PHE A 50 5.08 -9.49 1.16
C PHE A 50 4.32 -10.71 1.68
N LYS A 51 4.80 -11.33 2.77
CA LYS A 51 4.07 -12.42 3.43
C LYS A 51 2.75 -11.93 4.04
N LEU A 52 2.77 -10.82 4.77
CA LEU A 52 1.58 -10.25 5.40
C LEU A 52 0.57 -9.73 4.38
N GLU A 53 1.04 -9.06 3.31
CA GLU A 53 0.20 -8.66 2.17
C GLU A 53 -0.46 -9.88 1.53
N GLY A 54 0.31 -10.95 1.30
CA GLY A 54 -0.24 -12.19 0.76
C GLY A 54 -1.30 -12.84 1.66
N GLN A 55 -1.11 -12.83 2.99
CA GLN A 55 -2.12 -13.30 3.94
C GLN A 55 -3.42 -12.49 3.84
N MET A 56 -3.30 -11.15 3.72
CA MET A 56 -4.45 -10.27 3.53
C MET A 56 -5.18 -10.58 2.22
N ILE A 57 -4.46 -10.72 1.12
CA ILE A 57 -5.03 -11.00 -0.20
C ILE A 57 -5.74 -12.37 -0.20
N VAL A 58 -5.11 -13.42 0.34
CA VAL A 58 -5.70 -14.77 0.44
C VAL A 58 -6.93 -14.76 1.35
N GLY A 59 -6.91 -13.99 2.44
CA GLY A 59 -8.03 -13.84 3.37
C GLY A 59 -9.21 -13.03 2.82
N HIS A 60 -8.98 -12.21 1.78
CA HIS A 60 -9.95 -11.27 1.22
C HIS A 60 -9.99 -11.32 -0.33
N PRO A 61 -10.45 -12.43 -0.91
CA PRO A 61 -10.56 -12.54 -2.37
C PRO A 61 -11.50 -11.48 -2.98
N GLU A 62 -12.46 -10.96 -2.19
CA GLU A 62 -13.33 -9.85 -2.59
C GLU A 62 -12.61 -8.53 -2.87
N PHE A 63 -11.37 -8.38 -2.41
CA PHE A 63 -10.54 -7.19 -2.72
C PHE A 63 -9.92 -7.22 -4.12
N GLY A 64 -9.96 -8.38 -4.81
CA GLY A 64 -9.56 -8.52 -6.21
C GLY A 64 -8.07 -8.22 -6.46
N MET A 65 -7.19 -8.71 -5.57
CA MET A 65 -5.73 -8.44 -5.60
C MET A 65 -4.87 -9.68 -5.83
N GLU A 66 -5.43 -10.80 -6.30
CA GLU A 66 -4.72 -12.09 -6.48
C GLU A 66 -3.53 -11.99 -7.45
N ASN A 67 -3.55 -10.99 -8.34
CA ASN A 67 -2.41 -10.69 -9.21
C ASN A 67 -1.18 -10.22 -8.43
N ARG A 68 -1.33 -9.78 -7.16
CA ARG A 68 -0.25 -9.37 -6.28
C ARG A 68 0.33 -10.51 -5.41
N LEU A 69 -0.25 -11.69 -5.46
CA LEU A 69 0.36 -12.90 -4.92
C LEU A 69 1.54 -13.30 -5.82
N LEU A 70 2.76 -12.95 -5.43
CA LEU A 70 3.97 -13.13 -6.24
C LEU A 70 4.94 -14.17 -5.64
N LEU A 71 4.93 -14.42 -4.34
CA LEU A 71 5.84 -15.37 -3.71
C LEU A 71 5.58 -16.81 -4.19
N ASP A 72 4.33 -17.22 -4.32
CA ASP A 72 3.92 -18.53 -4.83
C ASP A 72 4.14 -18.70 -6.36
N LYS A 73 4.46 -17.61 -7.06
CA LYS A 73 4.76 -17.60 -8.49
C LYS A 73 6.26 -17.62 -8.82
N ILE A 74 7.10 -17.76 -7.80
CA ILE A 74 8.55 -17.89 -7.95
C ILE A 74 8.91 -19.33 -8.31
N ASP A 75 9.69 -19.50 -9.37
CA ASP A 75 10.31 -20.74 -9.79
C ASP A 75 11.82 -20.65 -9.49
N LEU A 76 12.25 -21.18 -8.36
CA LEU A 76 13.65 -21.12 -7.94
C LEU A 76 14.57 -21.90 -8.87
N ALA A 77 14.10 -23.03 -9.42
CA ALA A 77 14.91 -23.85 -10.31
C ALA A 77 15.20 -23.13 -11.64
N ALA A 78 14.20 -22.38 -12.14
CA ALA A 78 14.34 -21.55 -13.33
C ALA A 78 14.90 -20.16 -13.02
N GLY A 79 14.94 -19.74 -11.75
CA GLY A 79 15.34 -18.39 -11.34
C GLY A 79 14.39 -17.29 -11.83
N THR A 80 13.09 -17.58 -11.90
CA THR A 80 12.10 -16.67 -12.49
C THR A 80 10.88 -16.48 -11.59
N VAL A 81 10.14 -15.39 -11.84
CA VAL A 81 8.81 -15.15 -11.27
C VAL A 81 7.80 -14.92 -12.39
N LEU A 82 6.57 -15.41 -12.22
CA LEU A 82 5.47 -15.19 -13.16
C LEU A 82 4.69 -13.94 -12.75
N ILE A 83 4.72 -12.90 -13.61
CA ILE A 83 3.99 -11.64 -13.42
C ILE A 83 3.10 -11.42 -14.65
N GLU A 84 1.79 -11.30 -14.44
CA GLU A 84 0.81 -11.04 -15.51
C GLU A 84 0.97 -11.98 -16.72
N GLY A 85 1.18 -13.27 -16.44
CA GLY A 85 1.32 -14.32 -17.46
C GLY A 85 2.67 -14.41 -18.16
N LYS A 86 3.66 -13.57 -17.80
CA LYS A 86 5.00 -13.58 -18.36
C LYS A 86 6.05 -13.89 -17.29
N LYS A 87 7.03 -14.75 -17.61
CA LYS A 87 8.16 -15.08 -16.73
C LYS A 87 9.26 -14.02 -16.85
N TYR A 88 9.75 -13.56 -15.70
CA TYR A 88 10.86 -12.60 -15.59
C TYR A 88 11.97 -13.17 -14.73
N PRO A 89 13.25 -12.98 -15.11
CA PRO A 89 14.39 -13.40 -14.30
C PRO A 89 14.41 -12.63 -12.96
N LEU A 90 14.66 -13.34 -11.86
CA LEU A 90 14.92 -12.75 -10.57
C LEU A 90 16.39 -12.33 -10.46
N ARG A 91 16.62 -11.16 -9.85
CA ARG A 91 17.96 -10.63 -9.55
C ARG A 91 18.57 -11.25 -8.29
N ASP A 92 17.75 -11.85 -7.45
CA ASP A 92 18.13 -12.43 -6.19
C ASP A 92 17.26 -13.66 -5.93
N LEU A 93 17.88 -14.78 -5.57
CA LEU A 93 17.23 -16.07 -5.32
C LEU A 93 17.34 -16.49 -3.84
N ASN A 94 17.90 -15.64 -2.99
CA ASN A 94 18.05 -15.92 -1.56
C ASN A 94 16.79 -15.50 -0.80
N PHE A 95 16.03 -16.47 -0.35
CA PHE A 95 14.83 -16.26 0.45
C PHE A 95 14.87 -17.14 1.70
N PRO A 96 15.77 -16.84 2.67
CA PRO A 96 16.12 -17.77 3.75
C PRO A 96 15.01 -18.03 4.78
N THR A 97 13.94 -17.25 4.75
CA THR A 97 12.81 -17.37 5.68
C THR A 97 11.51 -17.81 5.00
N ILE A 98 11.51 -18.05 3.68
CA ILE A 98 10.32 -18.51 2.97
C ILE A 98 10.23 -20.04 3.04
N ASP A 99 9.10 -20.53 3.53
CA ASP A 99 8.66 -21.90 3.34
C ASP A 99 7.89 -21.98 2.01
N TRP A 100 8.40 -22.74 1.04
CA TRP A 100 7.81 -22.82 -0.29
C TRP A 100 6.51 -23.64 -0.37
N GLU A 101 6.18 -24.41 0.68
CA GLU A 101 4.86 -25.05 0.80
C GLU A 101 3.82 -24.03 1.30
N HIS A 102 4.25 -23.05 2.10
CA HIS A 102 3.43 -22.00 2.70
C HIS A 102 4.09 -20.63 2.58
N PRO A 103 4.25 -20.08 1.35
CA PRO A 103 5.13 -18.93 1.09
C PRO A 103 4.72 -17.63 1.79
N TYR A 104 3.47 -17.53 2.24
CA TYR A 104 2.95 -16.36 2.94
C TYR A 104 2.93 -16.50 4.47
N GLU A 105 3.31 -17.67 5.01
CA GLU A 105 3.41 -17.84 6.46
C GLU A 105 4.70 -17.21 7.01
N LEU A 106 4.57 -16.49 8.13
CA LEU A 106 5.74 -16.00 8.85
C LEU A 106 6.46 -17.17 9.51
N SER A 107 7.79 -17.19 9.43
CA SER A 107 8.57 -18.08 10.30
C SER A 107 8.40 -17.69 11.77
N ALA A 108 8.73 -18.59 12.69
CA ALA A 108 8.63 -18.30 14.13
C ALA A 108 9.45 -17.07 14.55
N ASP A 109 10.63 -16.90 13.95
CA ASP A 109 11.49 -15.73 14.21
C ASP A 109 10.88 -14.44 13.67
N GLU A 110 10.27 -14.47 12.48
CA GLU A 110 9.55 -13.34 11.89
C GLU A 110 8.30 -12.96 12.69
N ALA A 111 7.56 -13.95 13.18
CA ALA A 111 6.40 -13.73 14.03
C ALA A 111 6.79 -13.02 15.35
N ASP A 112 7.88 -13.46 16.02
CA ASP A 112 8.41 -12.78 17.22
C ASP A 112 8.81 -11.31 16.90
N VAL A 113 9.45 -11.07 15.75
CA VAL A 113 9.79 -9.69 15.32
C VAL A 113 8.54 -8.87 15.14
N MET A 114 7.51 -9.39 14.45
CA MET A 114 6.26 -8.66 14.20
C MET A 114 5.49 -8.38 15.49
N GLU A 115 5.42 -9.34 16.42
CA GLU A 115 4.82 -9.10 17.74
C GLU A 115 5.51 -7.94 18.48
N ARG A 116 6.84 -7.96 18.53
CA ARG A 116 7.61 -6.92 19.22
C ARG A 116 7.53 -5.54 18.54
N LEU A 117 7.53 -5.50 17.20
CA LEU A 117 7.33 -4.26 16.47
C LEU A 117 5.93 -3.69 16.71
N THR A 118 4.90 -4.53 16.61
CA THR A 118 3.52 -4.15 16.91
C THR A 118 3.38 -3.60 18.33
N ALA A 119 3.93 -4.30 19.33
CA ALA A 119 3.93 -3.83 20.71
C ALA A 119 4.66 -2.48 20.86
N ALA A 120 5.79 -2.28 20.16
CA ALA A 120 6.53 -1.03 20.21
C ALA A 120 5.72 0.15 19.64
N PHE A 121 4.98 -0.06 18.54
CA PHE A 121 4.11 0.97 17.96
C PHE A 121 2.89 1.25 18.86
N LEU A 122 2.25 0.23 19.39
CA LEU A 122 1.08 0.37 20.28
C LEU A 122 1.43 1.08 21.58
N ASN A 123 2.62 0.86 22.13
CA ASN A 123 3.07 1.47 23.38
C ASN A 123 3.82 2.81 23.20
N CYS A 124 3.92 3.33 21.97
CA CYS A 124 4.54 4.63 21.72
C CYS A 124 3.54 5.76 21.97
N GLU A 125 3.58 6.41 23.15
CA GLU A 125 2.64 7.47 23.53
C GLU A 125 2.55 8.61 22.51
N LYS A 126 3.69 9.04 21.96
CA LYS A 126 3.73 10.11 20.95
C LYS A 126 2.94 9.71 19.71
N LEU A 127 3.15 8.47 19.22
CA LEU A 127 2.46 7.95 18.04
C LEU A 127 0.96 7.80 18.33
N GLN A 128 0.59 7.23 19.48
CA GLN A 128 -0.81 7.05 19.86
C GLN A 128 -1.55 8.39 19.98
N ARG A 129 -0.90 9.43 20.49
CA ARG A 129 -1.48 10.78 20.52
C ARG A 129 -1.71 11.36 19.13
N GLN A 130 -0.76 11.16 18.20
CA GLN A 130 -0.88 11.62 16.81
C GLN A 130 -1.97 10.86 16.07
N VAL A 131 -2.02 9.53 16.20
CA VAL A 131 -3.06 8.68 15.60
C VAL A 131 -4.44 9.03 16.12
N ARG A 132 -4.58 9.23 17.45
CA ARG A 132 -5.85 9.69 18.05
C ARG A 132 -6.30 11.05 17.50
N PHE A 133 -5.37 11.98 17.32
CA PHE A 133 -5.68 13.28 16.71
C PHE A 133 -6.17 13.09 15.27
N LEU A 134 -5.49 12.26 14.48
CA LEU A 134 -5.88 11.94 13.11
C LEU A 134 -7.29 11.36 13.02
N PHE A 135 -7.63 10.37 13.85
CA PHE A 135 -8.98 9.78 13.88
C PHE A 135 -10.05 10.70 14.48
N THR A 136 -9.66 11.68 15.30
CA THR A 136 -10.62 12.62 15.90
C THR A 136 -10.93 13.80 15.00
N LYS A 137 -9.94 14.27 14.22
CA LYS A 137 -10.02 15.51 13.42
C LYS A 137 -9.91 15.28 11.92
N GLY A 138 -9.34 14.15 11.52
CA GLY A 138 -9.19 13.80 10.10
C GLY A 138 -10.44 13.15 9.52
N SER A 139 -10.49 13.13 8.19
CA SER A 139 -11.51 12.49 7.38
C SER A 139 -10.89 12.06 6.05
N LEU A 140 -11.50 11.11 5.34
CA LEU A 140 -11.08 10.75 3.99
C LEU A 140 -11.39 11.83 2.97
N TYR A 141 -12.40 12.67 3.23
CA TYR A 141 -12.70 13.88 2.46
C TYR A 141 -13.27 14.96 3.37
N HIS A 142 -13.25 16.18 2.87
CA HIS A 142 -13.88 17.32 3.55
C HIS A 142 -14.51 18.28 2.54
N VAL A 143 -15.68 18.77 2.84
CA VAL A 143 -16.36 19.82 2.06
C VAL A 143 -16.33 21.09 2.90
N TYR A 144 -15.68 22.13 2.39
CA TYR A 144 -15.59 23.41 3.07
C TYR A 144 -15.50 24.58 2.09
N ASN A 145 -16.34 25.57 2.29
CA ASN A 145 -16.35 26.82 1.53
C ASN A 145 -16.34 26.61 -0.01
N GLY A 146 -17.23 25.73 -0.52
CA GLY A 146 -17.32 25.40 -1.93
C GLY A 146 -16.23 24.45 -2.44
N ASN A 147 -15.27 24.07 -1.60
CA ASN A 147 -14.21 23.16 -1.99
C ASN A 147 -14.47 21.75 -1.50
N LEU A 148 -14.19 20.76 -2.36
CA LEU A 148 -14.10 19.36 -2.05
C LEU A 148 -12.62 18.98 -1.91
N LEU A 149 -12.23 18.56 -0.71
CA LEU A 149 -10.84 18.22 -0.38
C LEU A 149 -10.74 16.72 -0.08
N TYR A 150 -9.77 16.03 -0.68
CA TYR A 150 -9.43 14.64 -0.37
C TYR A 150 -7.96 14.36 -0.76
N HIS A 151 -7.43 13.21 -0.32
CA HIS A 151 -6.01 12.91 -0.50
C HIS A 151 -5.67 12.49 -1.93
N GLY A 152 -6.35 11.48 -2.46
CA GLY A 152 -6.00 10.79 -3.71
C GLY A 152 -6.97 11.08 -4.86
N CYS A 153 -7.95 10.20 -5.06
CA CYS A 153 -8.88 10.27 -6.19
C CYS A 153 -10.28 9.79 -5.82
N VAL A 154 -11.28 10.17 -6.59
CA VAL A 154 -12.55 9.43 -6.64
C VAL A 154 -12.38 8.32 -7.69
N PRO A 155 -12.43 7.02 -7.31
CA PRO A 155 -12.20 5.95 -8.27
C PRO A 155 -13.20 5.99 -9.43
N LEU A 156 -12.69 6.06 -10.65
CA LEU A 156 -13.49 6.14 -11.88
C LEU A 156 -13.14 4.99 -12.83
N ASN A 157 -14.13 4.57 -13.61
CA ASN A 157 -13.96 3.74 -14.79
C ASN A 157 -13.46 4.60 -15.98
N GLU A 158 -13.03 3.95 -17.07
CA GLU A 158 -12.53 4.60 -18.27
C GLU A 158 -13.56 5.53 -18.95
N ASP A 159 -14.85 5.27 -18.78
CA ASP A 159 -15.95 6.06 -19.29
C ASP A 159 -16.34 7.26 -18.41
N GLY A 160 -15.69 7.41 -17.26
CA GLY A 160 -15.95 8.48 -16.28
C GLY A 160 -17.05 8.15 -15.26
N SER A 161 -17.67 6.98 -15.33
CA SER A 161 -18.60 6.53 -14.29
C SER A 161 -17.85 6.17 -12.99
N PHE A 162 -18.51 6.30 -11.84
CA PHE A 162 -17.93 5.93 -10.55
C PHE A 162 -17.74 4.41 -10.46
N THR A 163 -16.52 4.00 -10.10
CA THR A 163 -16.18 2.59 -9.89
C THR A 163 -16.97 2.02 -8.73
N LYS A 164 -17.70 0.93 -8.96
CA LYS A 164 -18.39 0.18 -7.92
C LYS A 164 -17.41 -0.76 -7.23
N VAL A 165 -17.39 -0.72 -5.92
CA VAL A 165 -16.50 -1.50 -5.06
C VAL A 165 -17.32 -2.31 -4.08
N ASN A 166 -17.06 -3.61 -4.03
CA ASN A 166 -17.68 -4.49 -3.04
C ASN A 166 -16.95 -4.37 -1.71
N ILE A 167 -17.65 -3.95 -0.67
CA ILE A 167 -17.18 -3.96 0.71
C ILE A 167 -18.11 -4.86 1.52
N TYR A 168 -17.60 -6.02 1.91
CA TYR A 168 -18.31 -7.03 2.70
C TYR A 168 -19.73 -7.37 2.15
N GLY A 169 -19.82 -7.59 0.83
CA GLY A 169 -21.05 -8.02 0.16
C GLY A 169 -21.98 -6.88 -0.30
N THR A 170 -21.61 -5.63 -0.07
CA THR A 170 -22.37 -4.46 -0.54
C THR A 170 -21.54 -3.62 -1.49
N GLU A 171 -22.15 -3.21 -2.63
CA GLU A 171 -21.49 -2.32 -3.59
C GLU A 171 -21.62 -0.85 -3.17
N TYR A 172 -20.51 -0.14 -3.23
CA TYR A 172 -20.42 1.30 -2.98
C TYR A 172 -19.68 2.00 -4.11
N ALA A 173 -20.01 3.27 -4.38
CA ALA A 173 -19.34 4.09 -5.39
C ALA A 173 -19.36 5.56 -4.96
N GLY A 174 -18.51 6.40 -5.55
CA GLY A 174 -18.48 7.83 -5.29
C GLY A 174 -18.37 8.18 -3.80
N LYS A 175 -19.20 9.09 -3.33
CA LYS A 175 -19.24 9.52 -1.93
C LYS A 175 -19.54 8.39 -0.96
N ALA A 176 -20.48 7.48 -1.31
CA ALA A 176 -20.84 6.35 -0.45
C ALA A 176 -19.64 5.41 -0.20
N LEU A 177 -18.72 5.27 -1.16
CA LEU A 177 -17.47 4.53 -0.94
C LEU A 177 -16.59 5.20 0.12
N TYR A 178 -16.42 6.52 0.05
CA TYR A 178 -15.68 7.26 1.09
C TYR A 178 -16.29 7.09 2.47
N ASP A 179 -17.62 7.25 2.58
CA ASP A 179 -18.33 7.17 3.85
C ASP A 179 -18.21 5.78 4.49
N VAL A 180 -18.34 4.70 3.71
CA VAL A 180 -18.21 3.33 4.23
C VAL A 180 -16.77 3.01 4.63
N LEU A 181 -15.77 3.38 3.83
CA LEU A 181 -14.36 3.16 4.14
C LEU A 181 -13.95 3.92 5.42
N GLU A 182 -14.38 5.17 5.56
CA GLU A 182 -14.12 5.95 6.79
C GLU A 182 -14.81 5.32 8.02
N SER A 183 -16.04 4.86 7.88
CA SER A 183 -16.76 4.17 8.95
C SER A 183 -16.00 2.94 9.45
N TYR A 184 -15.53 2.07 8.54
CA TYR A 184 -14.73 0.90 8.90
C TYR A 184 -13.35 1.27 9.45
N ALA A 185 -12.66 2.25 8.88
CA ALA A 185 -11.38 2.72 9.40
C ALA A 185 -11.52 3.19 10.86
N ARG A 186 -12.60 3.90 11.20
CA ARG A 186 -12.91 4.29 12.58
C ARG A 186 -13.22 3.08 13.48
N LYS A 187 -13.93 2.07 12.99
CA LYS A 187 -14.13 0.81 13.72
C LYS A 187 -12.80 0.10 13.99
N GLY A 188 -11.87 0.06 13.03
CA GLY A 188 -10.53 -0.50 13.22
C GLY A 188 -9.77 0.13 14.39
N TYR A 189 -9.99 1.41 14.63
CA TYR A 189 -9.35 2.13 15.73
C TYR A 189 -10.14 2.08 17.05
N TYR A 190 -11.47 2.33 17.02
CA TYR A 190 -12.28 2.54 18.21
C TYR A 190 -13.08 1.33 18.68
N ALA A 191 -13.35 0.33 17.82
CA ALA A 191 -14.20 -0.78 18.20
C ALA A 191 -13.59 -1.60 19.34
N ILE A 192 -14.45 -2.02 20.26
CA ILE A 192 -14.11 -2.93 21.36
C ILE A 192 -14.34 -4.39 20.91
N ASP A 193 -15.38 -4.60 20.12
CA ASP A 193 -15.68 -5.90 19.54
C ASP A 193 -14.56 -6.35 18.60
N PRO A 194 -13.97 -7.55 18.82
CA PRO A 194 -12.81 -8.02 18.04
C PRO A 194 -13.10 -8.21 16.55
N GLU A 195 -14.32 -8.66 16.20
CA GLU A 195 -14.69 -8.87 14.80
C GLU A 195 -14.85 -7.56 14.05
N GLU A 196 -15.54 -6.58 14.65
CA GLU A 196 -15.65 -5.24 14.07
C GLU A 196 -14.30 -4.57 13.94
N LYS A 197 -13.44 -4.72 14.96
CA LYS A 197 -12.08 -4.17 14.94
C LYS A 197 -11.26 -4.79 13.83
N LYS A 198 -11.34 -6.11 13.65
CA LYS A 198 -10.65 -6.82 12.58
C LYS A 198 -11.10 -6.33 11.20
N LYS A 199 -12.41 -6.31 10.93
CA LYS A 199 -12.97 -5.78 9.68
C LYS A 199 -12.49 -4.36 9.39
N GLY A 200 -12.45 -3.51 10.41
CA GLY A 200 -11.95 -2.15 10.29
C GLY A 200 -10.44 -2.08 9.98
N SER A 201 -9.64 -2.95 10.58
CA SER A 201 -8.21 -3.06 10.31
C SER A 201 -7.94 -3.57 8.89
N ASP A 202 -8.72 -4.53 8.42
CA ASP A 202 -8.62 -5.06 7.06
C ASP A 202 -8.97 -3.97 6.01
N ILE A 203 -9.96 -3.12 6.32
CA ILE A 203 -10.27 -1.95 5.48
C ILE A 203 -9.18 -0.87 5.54
N LEU A 204 -8.48 -0.68 6.66
CA LEU A 204 -7.31 0.22 6.70
C LEU A 204 -6.21 -0.26 5.74
N TRP A 205 -5.98 -1.58 5.66
CA TRP A 205 -5.07 -2.14 4.67
C TRP A 205 -5.60 -1.95 3.24
N PHE A 206 -6.89 -2.20 2.97
CA PHE A 206 -7.52 -1.89 1.68
C PHE A 206 -7.30 -0.43 1.26
N ILE A 207 -7.52 0.52 2.16
CA ILE A 207 -7.32 1.96 1.91
C ILE A 207 -5.87 2.24 1.51
N TRP A 208 -4.91 1.52 2.07
CA TRP A 208 -3.48 1.75 1.83
C TRP A 208 -3.06 1.38 0.40
N GLU A 209 -3.50 0.24 -0.16
CA GLU A 209 -2.91 -0.21 -1.43
C GLU A 209 -3.89 -0.83 -2.46
N ASN A 210 -5.19 -0.90 -2.18
CA ASN A 210 -6.12 -1.43 -3.16
C ASN A 210 -6.32 -0.44 -4.32
N LYS A 211 -6.36 -0.96 -5.55
CA LYS A 211 -6.57 -0.16 -6.78
C LYS A 211 -7.84 0.68 -6.80
N ASN A 212 -8.86 0.25 -6.05
CA ASN A 212 -10.14 0.94 -5.91
C ASN A 212 -10.18 1.84 -4.66
N SER A 213 -9.05 1.99 -3.96
CA SER A 213 -8.96 2.90 -2.81
C SER A 213 -8.91 4.35 -3.28
N PRO A 214 -9.74 5.23 -2.69
CA PRO A 214 -9.67 6.67 -2.96
C PRO A 214 -8.38 7.33 -2.47
N VAL A 215 -7.59 6.63 -1.65
CA VAL A 215 -6.33 7.15 -1.11
C VAL A 215 -5.15 6.71 -1.96
N PHE A 216 -5.14 5.49 -2.46
CA PHE A 216 -4.02 4.91 -3.21
C PHE A 216 -3.93 5.42 -4.66
N GLY A 217 -5.05 5.47 -5.39
CA GLY A 217 -5.14 6.11 -6.71
C GLY A 217 -4.32 5.49 -7.85
N LYS A 218 -3.82 4.25 -7.66
CA LYS A 218 -3.04 3.49 -8.64
C LYS A 218 -3.58 2.07 -8.76
N ASP A 219 -3.20 1.39 -9.85
CA ASP A 219 -3.62 0.01 -10.09
C ASP A 219 -2.91 -1.01 -9.18
N LYS A 220 -1.65 -0.77 -8.87
CA LYS A 220 -0.81 -1.67 -8.06
C LYS A 220 0.40 -0.95 -7.46
N MET A 221 0.94 -1.52 -6.40
CA MET A 221 2.24 -1.16 -5.84
C MET A 221 3.29 -2.19 -6.32
N THR A 222 4.36 -1.73 -6.98
CA THR A 222 5.36 -2.60 -7.61
C THR A 222 6.62 -2.77 -6.77
N THR A 223 6.47 -2.82 -5.44
CA THR A 223 7.61 -2.92 -4.51
C THR A 223 8.42 -4.19 -4.73
N PHE A 224 7.77 -5.35 -4.89
CA PHE A 224 8.43 -6.61 -5.17
C PHE A 224 9.22 -6.55 -6.48
N GLU A 225 8.58 -6.06 -7.55
CA GLU A 225 9.19 -5.97 -8.88
C GLU A 225 10.42 -5.05 -8.87
N ARG A 226 10.34 -3.92 -8.17
CA ARG A 226 11.46 -2.96 -8.06
C ARG A 226 12.68 -3.56 -7.39
N TYR A 227 12.50 -4.43 -6.40
CA TYR A 227 13.61 -5.13 -5.77
C TYR A 227 14.13 -6.28 -6.61
N PHE A 228 13.25 -7.18 -7.05
CA PHE A 228 13.65 -8.48 -7.52
C PHE A 228 13.69 -8.65 -9.05
N VAL A 229 13.11 -7.74 -9.82
CA VAL A 229 13.05 -7.82 -11.30
C VAL A 229 13.75 -6.63 -11.91
N ALA A 230 14.63 -6.88 -12.90
CA ALA A 230 15.36 -5.81 -13.60
C ALA A 230 14.52 -5.12 -14.68
N GLU A 231 13.51 -5.82 -15.21
CA GLU A 231 12.69 -5.34 -16.33
C GLU A 231 11.81 -4.15 -15.90
N LYS A 232 12.12 -2.97 -16.41
CA LYS A 232 11.44 -1.71 -16.03
C LYS A 232 9.95 -1.68 -16.38
N ALA A 233 9.50 -2.46 -17.36
CA ALA A 233 8.10 -2.58 -17.70
C ALA A 233 7.26 -3.11 -16.53
N THR A 234 7.82 -3.95 -15.65
CA THR A 234 7.15 -4.49 -14.47
C THR A 234 7.04 -3.46 -13.33
N HIS A 235 7.79 -2.36 -13.38
CA HIS A 235 7.80 -1.30 -12.37
C HIS A 235 6.74 -0.23 -12.60
N VAL A 236 5.94 -0.36 -13.66
CA VAL A 236 4.90 0.63 -14.00
C VAL A 236 3.72 0.47 -13.05
N GLU A 237 3.30 1.56 -12.46
CA GLU A 237 2.13 1.68 -11.59
C GLU A 237 1.09 2.58 -12.29
N PRO A 238 0.16 2.02 -13.09
CA PRO A 238 -0.84 2.80 -13.79
C PRO A 238 -1.69 3.62 -12.81
N LYS A 239 -1.93 4.86 -13.13
CA LYS A 239 -2.81 5.75 -12.35
C LYS A 239 -4.27 5.38 -12.60
N ASN A 240 -5.14 5.61 -11.61
CA ASN A 240 -6.58 5.51 -11.82
C ASN A 240 -7.04 6.44 -12.97
N PRO A 241 -8.03 6.06 -13.79
CA PRO A 241 -8.56 6.89 -14.87
C PRO A 241 -8.96 8.31 -14.44
N TYR A 242 -9.31 8.50 -13.17
CA TYR A 242 -9.58 9.79 -12.55
C TYR A 242 -8.57 10.87 -12.95
N TYR A 243 -7.27 10.59 -12.85
CA TYR A 243 -6.21 11.61 -13.08
C TYR A 243 -6.16 12.12 -14.52
N ARG A 244 -6.60 11.32 -15.49
CA ARG A 244 -6.72 11.72 -16.89
C ARG A 244 -8.08 12.38 -17.19
N LEU A 245 -9.12 11.96 -16.47
CA LEU A 245 -10.48 12.41 -16.71
C LEU A 245 -10.81 13.77 -16.08
N LEU A 246 -9.96 14.27 -15.17
CA LEU A 246 -10.11 15.61 -14.58
C LEU A 246 -10.00 16.76 -15.62
N GLU A 247 -9.45 16.49 -16.78
CA GLU A 247 -9.44 17.47 -17.90
C GLU A 247 -10.84 17.69 -18.51
N LYS A 248 -11.82 16.87 -18.13
CA LYS A 248 -13.20 16.94 -18.63
C LYS A 248 -14.10 17.61 -17.61
N GLU A 249 -14.63 18.78 -17.97
CA GLU A 249 -15.53 19.55 -17.10
C GLU A 249 -16.75 18.74 -16.63
N GLU A 250 -17.32 17.92 -17.50
CA GLU A 250 -18.48 17.08 -17.15
C GLU A 250 -18.15 16.07 -16.04
N VAL A 251 -16.91 15.54 -16.00
CA VAL A 251 -16.47 14.61 -14.97
C VAL A 251 -16.25 15.33 -13.63
N VAL A 252 -15.61 16.49 -13.67
CA VAL A 252 -15.41 17.34 -12.48
C VAL A 252 -16.75 17.74 -11.89
N ASN A 253 -17.69 18.20 -12.70
CA ASN A 253 -19.04 18.57 -12.27
C ASN A 253 -19.81 17.37 -11.69
N ALA A 254 -19.67 16.18 -12.26
CA ALA A 254 -20.30 14.96 -11.73
C ALA A 254 -19.73 14.60 -10.35
N ILE A 255 -18.40 14.71 -10.16
CA ILE A 255 -17.77 14.49 -8.85
C ILE A 255 -18.25 15.51 -7.83
N LEU A 256 -18.24 16.79 -8.17
CA LEU A 256 -18.70 17.85 -7.26
C LEU A 256 -20.16 17.63 -6.84
N ALA A 257 -21.03 17.31 -7.81
CA ALA A 257 -22.46 17.02 -7.57
C ALA A 257 -22.67 15.82 -6.64
N GLU A 258 -21.86 14.75 -6.80
CA GLU A 258 -21.90 13.55 -5.94
C GLU A 258 -21.61 13.90 -4.45
N PHE A 259 -20.77 14.89 -4.21
CA PHE A 259 -20.48 15.39 -2.87
C PHE A 259 -21.34 16.59 -2.43
N GLY A 260 -22.41 16.89 -3.17
CA GLY A 260 -23.38 17.94 -2.85
C GLY A 260 -22.91 19.36 -3.16
N LEU A 261 -21.94 19.51 -4.06
CA LEU A 261 -21.43 20.79 -4.53
C LEU A 261 -21.90 21.07 -5.96
N SER A 262 -22.14 22.35 -6.29
CA SER A 262 -22.49 22.80 -7.63
C SER A 262 -22.13 24.28 -7.83
N GLY A 263 -21.96 24.67 -9.09
CA GLY A 263 -21.69 26.05 -9.48
C GLY A 263 -20.23 26.31 -9.83
N GLN A 264 -19.97 27.46 -10.47
CA GLN A 264 -18.66 27.86 -10.99
C GLN A 264 -17.61 28.13 -9.91
N GLU A 265 -18.03 28.32 -8.66
CA GLU A 265 -17.16 28.58 -7.50
C GLU A 265 -16.80 27.29 -6.73
N ALA A 266 -17.23 26.13 -7.23
CA ALA A 266 -16.91 24.85 -6.61
C ALA A 266 -15.60 24.28 -7.16
N HIS A 267 -14.70 23.84 -6.26
CA HIS A 267 -13.38 23.33 -6.65
C HIS A 267 -13.08 21.99 -6.01
N ILE A 268 -12.27 21.19 -6.71
CA ILE A 268 -11.64 19.98 -6.17
C ILE A 268 -10.20 20.31 -5.79
N VAL A 269 -9.80 19.95 -4.56
CA VAL A 269 -8.42 20.08 -4.09
C VAL A 269 -7.94 18.71 -3.63
N ASN A 270 -7.02 18.12 -4.37
CA ASN A 270 -6.44 16.81 -4.06
C ASN A 270 -4.92 16.79 -4.29
N GLY A 271 -4.25 15.74 -3.84
CA GLY A 271 -2.80 15.57 -3.91
C GLY A 271 -2.40 14.16 -4.31
N HIS A 272 -1.57 13.50 -3.50
CA HIS A 272 -1.03 12.14 -3.62
C HIS A 272 -0.11 11.92 -4.83
N ILE A 273 -0.54 12.20 -6.05
CA ILE A 273 0.29 12.06 -7.25
C ILE A 273 0.87 13.43 -7.61
N PRO A 274 2.21 13.60 -7.53
CA PRO A 274 2.85 14.87 -7.86
C PRO A 274 2.64 15.25 -9.32
N ILE A 275 2.45 16.51 -9.55
CA ILE A 275 2.44 17.10 -10.90
C ILE A 275 3.88 17.25 -11.37
N GLU A 276 4.22 16.66 -12.50
CA GLU A 276 5.54 16.79 -13.12
C GLU A 276 5.59 17.99 -14.06
N ALA A 277 5.56 19.20 -13.52
CA ALA A 277 5.61 20.45 -14.29
C ALA A 277 6.79 20.52 -15.28
N LYS A 278 7.93 19.89 -14.95
CA LYS A 278 9.09 19.77 -15.86
C LYS A 278 8.81 18.92 -17.10
N LYS A 279 7.78 18.07 -17.06
CA LYS A 279 7.31 17.25 -18.20
C LYS A 279 6.10 17.87 -18.89
N GLY A 280 5.70 19.09 -18.52
CA GLY A 280 4.59 19.80 -19.12
C GLY A 280 3.21 19.45 -18.53
N GLU A 281 3.17 18.72 -17.42
CA GLU A 281 1.92 18.53 -16.69
C GLU A 281 1.48 19.86 -16.04
N SER A 282 0.20 20.19 -16.15
CA SER A 282 -0.42 21.35 -15.52
C SER A 282 -1.24 20.93 -14.32
N PRO A 283 -1.25 21.68 -13.20
CA PRO A 283 -2.37 21.62 -12.27
C PRO A 283 -3.59 22.14 -13.02
N VAL A 284 -4.60 21.34 -13.16
CA VAL A 284 -5.82 21.67 -13.92
C VAL A 284 -6.51 22.89 -13.35
#